data_1c55dd3fb6b694e30b4e9ceea188031a
#
_entry.id   1c55dd3fb6b694e30b4e9ceea188031a
#
_cell.length_a   1.000
_cell.length_b   1.000
_cell.length_c   1.000
_cell.angle_alpha   90.00
_cell.angle_beta   90.00
_cell.angle_gamma   90.00
#
_symmetry.space_group_name_H-M   'P 1'
#
loop_
_entity.id
_entity.type
_entity.pdbx_description
1 polymer ?
#
loop_
_entity_poly.entity_id
_entity_poly.type
_entity_poly.pdbx_seq_one_letter_code
_entity_poly.pdbx_strand_id
1 'polypeptide(L)'
;MNLPAVSATSPRADAGIHTPGASAMSDEPSGSMAPADKSNWNAILKWSMAQQGDGTSGAPPAREISEEDRKWLLDAMASGFVDEIKRMKDILTCIGTGIDATHDVEEIDARVTLMEELCDRVSGVDNGGDLHTLGGVEPLVRYVASSPHAKLRAAAAEVLGTTVQNHPNAQEAALGCDAMGPLLRMAAGEGTDAPPTDAAESSTADDDASKEKTLVKARVKALFALSCLLRGCVKAQEAFQLGDGFALLKQCLRVDHNRLRTKALHLARHLATLNMKYMNACVESGYVLAAAASLAGSLPRVLDAPVDTNAFTDEDIERGQVREAALRLMVDVAQKVDYAAVPKAVDHLRSAVVVGAINAVGKAYTRFGLEEKETYRDEMTLCAQLAKMFE
;
A
#
# COMPACT_ATOMS: atom_id res chain seq x y z
N MET A 1 21.35 -13.43 18.44
CA MET A 1 20.36 -12.69 19.28
C MET A 1 19.05 -13.47 19.23
N ASN A 2 18.46 -13.82 20.37
CA ASN A 2 17.16 -14.50 20.36
C ASN A 2 16.08 -13.49 20.03
N LEU A 3 15.43 -13.66 18.89
CA LEU A 3 14.23 -12.90 18.51
C LEU A 3 13.05 -13.38 19.38
N PRO A 4 12.13 -12.48 19.81
CA PRO A 4 10.97 -12.89 20.59
C PRO A 4 10.06 -13.79 19.76
N ALA A 5 9.47 -14.79 20.39
CA ALA A 5 8.54 -15.71 19.74
C ALA A 5 7.36 -14.95 19.11
N VAL A 6 7.06 -15.26 17.86
CA VAL A 6 5.92 -14.74 17.12
C VAL A 6 4.65 -15.30 17.76
N SER A 7 3.72 -14.43 18.18
CA SER A 7 2.41 -14.87 18.67
C SER A 7 1.66 -15.55 17.53
N ALA A 8 1.30 -16.81 17.71
CA ALA A 8 0.49 -17.54 16.75
C ALA A 8 -0.85 -16.82 16.54
N THR A 9 -1.12 -16.42 15.29
CA THR A 9 -2.39 -15.86 14.87
C THR A 9 -3.49 -16.89 15.07
N SER A 10 -4.51 -16.54 15.83
CA SER A 10 -5.73 -17.34 15.96
C SER A 10 -6.43 -17.49 14.60
N PRO A 11 -6.91 -18.68 14.22
CA PRO A 11 -7.69 -18.84 13.00
C PRO A 11 -9.03 -18.11 13.11
N ARG A 12 -9.43 -17.43 12.05
CA ARG A 12 -10.77 -16.88 11.88
C ARG A 12 -11.81 -17.97 12.10
N ALA A 13 -12.66 -17.81 13.12
CA ALA A 13 -13.82 -18.66 13.34
C ALA A 13 -14.95 -18.22 12.41
N ASP A 14 -15.41 -19.14 11.57
CA ASP A 14 -16.66 -19.03 10.82
C ASP A 14 -17.83 -18.99 11.81
N ALA A 15 -18.66 -17.94 11.73
CA ALA A 15 -19.83 -17.77 12.58
C ALA A 15 -21.02 -18.58 12.02
N GLY A 16 -21.16 -19.80 12.48
CA GLY A 16 -22.39 -20.55 12.37
C GLY A 16 -23.36 -20.19 13.51
N ILE A 17 -24.47 -19.55 13.20
CA ILE A 17 -25.52 -19.21 14.15
C ILE A 17 -26.31 -20.49 14.49
N HIS A 18 -26.12 -21.02 15.68
CA HIS A 18 -27.07 -21.97 16.29
C HIS A 18 -27.59 -21.40 17.61
N THR A 19 -28.89 -21.17 17.63
CA THR A 19 -29.69 -20.88 18.84
C THR A 19 -29.92 -22.15 19.65
N PRO A 20 -29.63 -22.17 20.95
CA PRO A 20 -30.19 -23.17 21.87
C PRO A 20 -31.28 -22.58 22.75
N GLY A 21 -32.33 -23.41 22.93
CA GLY A 21 -33.55 -23.08 23.64
C GLY A 21 -33.37 -22.82 25.13
N ALA A 22 -34.38 -22.13 25.64
CA ALA A 22 -34.57 -21.77 27.03
C ALA A 22 -34.68 -22.99 27.94
N SER A 23 -33.90 -23.03 29.02
CA SER A 23 -34.14 -23.82 30.18
C SER A 23 -33.93 -22.97 31.43
N ALA A 24 -34.94 -22.95 32.28
CA ALA A 24 -34.99 -22.17 33.51
C ALA A 24 -33.90 -22.58 34.51
N MET A 25 -33.22 -21.59 35.05
CA MET A 25 -32.42 -21.76 36.26
C MET A 25 -32.66 -20.61 37.24
N SER A 26 -33.33 -20.98 38.33
CA SER A 26 -33.26 -20.28 39.60
C SER A 26 -31.89 -20.56 40.21
N ASP A 27 -31.11 -19.50 40.55
CA ASP A 27 -30.28 -19.49 41.74
C ASP A 27 -29.51 -18.14 41.77
N GLU A 28 -29.60 -17.48 42.89
CA GLU A 28 -28.85 -16.25 43.18
C GLU A 28 -27.34 -16.56 43.30
N PRO A 29 -26.45 -15.81 42.66
CA PRO A 29 -25.02 -15.95 42.92
C PRO A 29 -24.54 -14.86 43.89
N SER A 30 -24.48 -15.21 45.15
CA SER A 30 -23.53 -14.62 46.06
C SER A 30 -22.22 -15.40 45.96
N GLY A 31 -21.32 -15.01 45.10
CA GLY A 31 -20.05 -15.65 44.91
C GLY A 31 -19.00 -14.64 44.45
N SER A 32 -17.95 -14.45 45.24
CA SER A 32 -16.76 -13.72 44.82
C SER A 32 -16.22 -14.40 43.57
N MET A 33 -16.11 -13.65 42.45
CA MET A 33 -15.58 -14.19 41.21
C MET A 33 -14.07 -14.41 41.34
N ALA A 34 -13.63 -15.64 40.96
CA ALA A 34 -12.22 -15.98 40.90
C ALA A 34 -11.47 -15.12 39.85
N PRO A 35 -10.15 -14.89 40.01
CA PRO A 35 -9.37 -14.09 39.07
C PRO A 35 -9.49 -14.65 37.66
N ALA A 36 -9.80 -13.77 36.71
CA ALA A 36 -10.09 -14.12 35.32
C ALA A 36 -8.88 -14.72 34.62
N ASP A 37 -9.05 -15.88 34.05
CA ASP A 37 -8.13 -16.44 33.06
C ASP A 37 -8.18 -15.59 31.79
N LYS A 38 -7.05 -15.48 31.05
CA LYS A 38 -6.82 -14.59 29.89
C LYS A 38 -7.83 -14.73 28.72
N SER A 39 -8.69 -15.74 28.78
CA SER A 39 -9.75 -16.00 27.76
C SER A 39 -11.14 -15.49 28.16
N ASN A 40 -11.32 -14.67 29.21
CA ASN A 40 -12.62 -14.51 29.85
C ASN A 40 -13.44 -13.29 29.41
N TRP A 41 -13.37 -12.90 28.15
CA TRP A 41 -14.32 -11.92 27.55
C TRP A 41 -15.78 -12.31 27.74
N ASN A 42 -16.08 -13.62 27.75
CA ASN A 42 -17.41 -14.13 28.02
C ASN A 42 -17.88 -13.85 29.46
N ALA A 43 -16.98 -13.81 30.43
CA ALA A 43 -17.33 -13.46 31.81
C ALA A 43 -17.59 -11.95 31.95
N ILE A 44 -16.79 -11.11 31.29
CA ILE A 44 -17.00 -9.64 31.22
C ILE A 44 -18.32 -9.35 30.53
N LEU A 45 -18.62 -10.02 29.41
CA LEU A 45 -19.87 -9.86 28.69
C LEU A 45 -21.08 -10.29 29.55
N LYS A 46 -21.01 -11.47 30.21
CA LYS A 46 -22.07 -11.92 31.11
C LYS A 46 -22.28 -10.96 32.29
N TRP A 47 -21.20 -10.48 32.88
CA TRP A 47 -21.27 -9.49 33.95
C TRP A 47 -21.90 -8.19 33.45
N SER A 48 -21.48 -7.66 32.31
CA SER A 48 -22.06 -6.47 31.69
C SER A 48 -23.55 -6.63 31.38
N MET A 49 -23.96 -7.78 30.85
CA MET A 49 -25.35 -8.08 30.57
C MET A 49 -26.18 -8.18 31.85
N ALA A 50 -25.62 -8.76 32.93
CA ALA A 50 -26.29 -8.85 34.24
C ALA A 50 -26.51 -7.45 34.89
N GLN A 51 -25.69 -6.47 34.54
CA GLN A 51 -25.83 -5.08 35.01
C GLN A 51 -26.86 -4.27 34.20
N GLN A 52 -27.23 -4.69 32.99
CA GLN A 52 -28.12 -3.94 32.10
C GLN A 52 -29.62 -4.07 32.40
N GLY A 53 -30.04 -4.99 33.27
CA GLY A 53 -31.47 -5.21 33.55
C GLY A 53 -32.27 -5.64 32.30
N ASP A 54 -33.42 -6.29 32.46
CA ASP A 54 -34.25 -6.87 31.37
C ASP A 54 -35.08 -5.85 30.56
N GLY A 55 -34.78 -4.58 30.58
CA GLY A 55 -35.34 -3.55 29.68
C GLY A 55 -36.87 -3.27 29.84
N THR A 56 -37.54 -3.85 30.80
CA THR A 56 -38.98 -3.62 31.04
C THR A 56 -39.22 -2.81 32.30
N SER A 57 -39.52 -1.54 32.08
CA SER A 57 -39.98 -0.48 33.02
C SER A 57 -38.92 0.14 33.95
N GLY A 58 -38.67 1.44 33.67
CA GLY A 58 -38.05 2.42 34.58
C GLY A 58 -36.60 2.08 34.91
N ALA A 59 -35.67 2.91 34.42
CA ALA A 59 -34.25 2.73 34.71
C ALA A 59 -34.04 2.42 36.19
N PRO A 60 -33.52 1.27 36.61
CA PRO A 60 -33.14 1.05 37.99
C PRO A 60 -32.07 2.11 38.35
N PRO A 61 -32.01 2.57 39.60
CA PRO A 61 -30.96 3.48 40.03
C PRO A 61 -29.60 2.82 39.68
N ALA A 62 -28.70 3.62 39.09
CA ALA A 62 -27.36 3.12 38.73
C ALA A 62 -26.77 2.39 39.94
N ARG A 63 -26.64 1.06 39.83
CA ARG A 63 -26.07 0.23 40.90
C ARG A 63 -24.59 0.62 41.00
N GLU A 64 -24.17 1.11 42.12
CA GLU A 64 -22.76 1.40 42.36
C GLU A 64 -21.99 0.10 42.25
N ILE A 65 -21.02 0.08 41.33
CA ILE A 65 -20.11 -1.06 41.13
C ILE A 65 -19.26 -1.20 42.41
N SER A 66 -19.23 -2.40 42.99
CA SER A 66 -18.40 -2.62 44.19
C SER A 66 -16.91 -2.37 43.89
N GLU A 67 -16.14 -1.97 44.90
CA GLU A 67 -14.67 -1.77 44.73
C GLU A 67 -13.98 -3.07 44.29
N GLU A 68 -14.50 -4.23 44.66
CA GLU A 68 -13.98 -5.53 44.25
C GLU A 68 -14.28 -5.80 42.77
N ASP A 69 -15.50 -5.54 42.32
CA ASP A 69 -15.89 -5.69 40.92
C ASP A 69 -15.13 -4.71 40.03
N ARG A 70 -14.93 -3.48 40.52
CA ARG A 70 -14.14 -2.47 39.84
C ARG A 70 -12.68 -2.89 39.67
N LYS A 71 -12.07 -3.40 40.74
CA LYS A 71 -10.71 -3.90 40.70
C LYS A 71 -10.59 -5.11 39.77
N TRP A 72 -11.51 -6.08 39.88
CA TRP A 72 -11.55 -7.23 39.01
C TRP A 72 -11.70 -6.83 37.54
N LEU A 73 -12.61 -5.87 37.22
CA LEU A 73 -12.81 -5.38 35.87
C LEU A 73 -11.53 -4.72 35.32
N LEU A 74 -10.88 -3.88 36.13
CA LEU A 74 -9.62 -3.23 35.75
C LEU A 74 -8.51 -4.27 35.52
N ASP A 75 -8.38 -5.26 36.38
CA ASP A 75 -7.39 -6.34 36.24
C ASP A 75 -7.70 -7.23 35.02
N ALA A 76 -8.98 -7.53 34.79
CA ALA A 76 -9.44 -8.30 33.61
C ALA A 76 -9.21 -7.53 32.31
N MET A 77 -9.49 -6.22 32.29
CA MET A 77 -9.18 -5.35 31.15
C MET A 77 -7.66 -5.25 30.94
N ALA A 78 -6.87 -5.00 31.98
CA ALA A 78 -5.41 -4.92 31.89
C ALA A 78 -4.76 -6.23 31.43
N SER A 79 -5.31 -7.39 31.81
CA SER A 79 -4.82 -8.70 31.38
C SER A 79 -5.32 -9.14 29.99
N GLY A 80 -6.43 -8.57 29.53
CA GLY A 80 -7.03 -8.87 28.21
C GLY A 80 -6.54 -7.96 27.09
N PHE A 81 -6.01 -6.78 27.44
CA PHE A 81 -5.40 -5.88 26.46
C PHE A 81 -3.91 -6.23 26.29
N VAL A 82 -3.52 -6.58 25.06
CA VAL A 82 -2.11 -6.49 24.69
C VAL A 82 -1.74 -5.02 24.81
N ASP A 83 -0.70 -4.71 25.58
CA ASP A 83 -0.16 -3.36 25.58
C ASP A 83 0.48 -3.09 24.20
N GLU A 84 -0.31 -2.51 23.30
CA GLU A 84 0.06 -2.23 21.90
C GLU A 84 1.35 -1.41 21.86
N ILE A 85 1.47 -0.41 22.72
CA ILE A 85 2.66 0.46 22.81
C ILE A 85 3.89 -0.34 23.22
N LYS A 86 3.74 -1.21 24.22
CA LYS A 86 4.85 -2.06 24.66
C LYS A 86 5.27 -3.02 23.56
N ARG A 87 4.29 -3.66 22.89
CA ARG A 87 4.60 -4.60 21.81
C ARG A 87 5.28 -3.92 20.64
N MET A 88 4.82 -2.72 20.22
CA MET A 88 5.49 -1.93 19.19
C MET A 88 6.93 -1.57 19.59
N LYS A 89 7.18 -1.18 20.85
CA LYS A 89 8.54 -0.94 21.36
C LYS A 89 9.42 -2.17 21.29
N ASP A 90 8.91 -3.33 21.69
CA ASP A 90 9.64 -4.59 21.63
C ASP A 90 10.03 -4.93 20.20
N ILE A 91 9.10 -4.78 19.24
CA ILE A 91 9.37 -4.98 17.82
C ILE A 91 10.43 -3.99 17.32
N LEU A 92 10.27 -2.70 17.61
CA LEU A 92 11.23 -1.65 17.19
C LEU A 92 12.63 -1.92 17.76
N THR A 93 12.74 -2.41 18.99
CA THR A 93 14.02 -2.79 19.58
C THR A 93 14.67 -3.93 18.81
N CYS A 94 13.89 -4.94 18.41
CA CYS A 94 14.40 -6.08 17.66
C CYS A 94 14.84 -5.70 16.25
N ILE A 95 14.03 -4.93 15.52
CA ILE A 95 14.35 -4.54 14.13
C ILE A 95 15.33 -3.37 14.05
N GLY A 96 15.49 -2.58 15.11
CA GLY A 96 16.34 -1.37 15.11
C GLY A 96 17.84 -1.66 15.08
N THR A 97 18.26 -2.90 15.28
CA THR A 97 19.67 -3.32 15.27
C THR A 97 20.04 -4.04 13.98
N GLY A 98 21.27 -3.90 13.50
CA GLY A 98 21.78 -4.64 12.35
C GLY A 98 21.07 -4.35 11.04
N ILE A 99 20.55 -3.14 10.83
CA ILE A 99 19.77 -2.76 9.63
C ILE A 99 20.59 -2.92 8.35
N ASP A 100 21.87 -2.56 8.42
CA ASP A 100 22.80 -2.58 7.28
C ASP A 100 23.57 -3.91 7.19
N ALA A 101 23.30 -4.87 8.10
CA ALA A 101 23.98 -6.14 8.13
C ALA A 101 23.38 -7.13 7.12
N THR A 102 24.20 -8.05 6.67
CA THR A 102 23.73 -9.22 5.93
C THR A 102 23.19 -10.25 6.91
N HIS A 103 21.97 -10.68 6.72
CA HIS A 103 21.28 -11.66 7.54
C HIS A 103 21.12 -12.98 6.78
N ASP A 104 21.01 -14.08 7.48
CA ASP A 104 20.59 -15.35 6.92
C ASP A 104 19.09 -15.35 6.60
N VAL A 105 18.61 -16.38 5.92
CA VAL A 105 17.21 -16.46 5.46
C VAL A 105 16.24 -16.50 6.63
N GLU A 106 16.58 -17.20 7.72
CA GLU A 106 15.72 -17.34 8.90
C GLU A 106 15.59 -16.00 9.63
N GLU A 107 16.67 -15.25 9.77
CA GLU A 107 16.63 -13.92 10.39
C GLU A 107 15.90 -12.90 9.53
N ILE A 108 16.06 -12.95 8.19
CA ILE A 108 15.30 -12.11 7.26
C ILE A 108 13.79 -12.36 7.43
N ASP A 109 13.38 -13.63 7.37
CA ASP A 109 11.95 -13.99 7.44
C ASP A 109 11.36 -13.65 8.83
N ALA A 110 12.12 -13.83 9.91
CA ALA A 110 11.71 -13.41 11.25
C ALA A 110 11.53 -11.88 11.36
N ARG A 111 12.44 -11.08 10.80
CA ARG A 111 12.31 -9.61 10.77
C ARG A 111 11.16 -9.15 9.90
N VAL A 112 10.93 -9.79 8.75
CA VAL A 112 9.76 -9.51 7.90
C VAL A 112 8.48 -9.76 8.67
N THR A 113 8.37 -10.90 9.37
CA THR A 113 7.19 -11.22 10.20
C THR A 113 6.95 -10.18 11.30
N LEU A 114 8.01 -9.70 11.95
CA LEU A 114 7.90 -8.62 12.96
C LEU A 114 7.43 -7.30 12.32
N MET A 115 7.90 -6.98 11.11
CA MET A 115 7.44 -5.79 10.38
C MET A 115 5.99 -5.94 9.89
N GLU A 116 5.56 -7.12 9.48
CA GLU A 116 4.17 -7.40 9.13
C GLU A 116 3.26 -7.25 10.37
N GLU A 117 3.67 -7.79 11.51
CA GLU A 117 2.97 -7.57 12.78
C GLU A 117 2.89 -6.08 13.14
N LEU A 118 3.99 -5.34 12.95
CA LEU A 118 4.01 -3.89 13.17
C LEU A 118 3.07 -3.16 12.20
N CYS A 119 3.02 -3.57 10.95
CA CYS A 119 2.13 -3.01 9.93
C CYS A 119 0.65 -3.17 10.32
N ASP A 120 0.27 -4.35 10.79
CA ASP A 120 -1.09 -4.61 11.26
C ASP A 120 -1.46 -3.70 12.44
N ARG A 121 -0.54 -3.49 13.40
CA ARG A 121 -0.76 -2.63 14.55
C ARG A 121 -0.91 -1.17 14.16
N VAL A 122 -0.03 -0.63 13.30
CA VAL A 122 -0.09 0.78 12.87
C VAL A 122 -1.23 1.07 11.89
N SER A 123 -1.94 0.05 11.41
CA SER A 123 -3.15 0.24 10.61
C SER A 123 -4.31 0.85 11.42
N GLY A 124 -4.28 0.72 12.75
CA GLY A 124 -5.19 1.42 13.65
C GLY A 124 -4.92 2.94 13.65
N VAL A 125 -6.00 3.73 13.68
CA VAL A 125 -5.93 5.20 13.52
C VAL A 125 -5.00 5.86 14.54
N ASP A 126 -5.01 5.40 15.78
CA ASP A 126 -4.21 5.98 16.87
C ASP A 126 -2.75 5.49 16.84
N ASN A 127 -2.53 4.23 16.49
CA ASN A 127 -1.22 3.57 16.55
C ASN A 127 -0.21 4.10 15.51
N GLY A 128 -0.69 4.64 14.37
CA GLY A 128 0.18 5.28 13.38
C GLY A 128 0.92 6.50 13.95
N GLY A 129 0.21 7.32 14.76
CA GLY A 129 0.79 8.44 15.51
C GLY A 129 1.74 7.99 16.60
N ASP A 130 1.40 6.90 17.28
CA ASP A 130 2.24 6.33 18.33
C ASP A 130 3.56 5.82 17.80
N LEU A 131 3.59 5.17 16.62
CA LEU A 131 4.85 4.72 16.02
C LEU A 131 5.84 5.87 15.78
N HIS A 132 5.35 7.03 15.31
CA HIS A 132 6.19 8.21 15.18
C HIS A 132 6.74 8.67 16.54
N THR A 133 5.88 8.76 17.55
CA THR A 133 6.27 9.16 18.91
C THR A 133 7.28 8.20 19.55
N LEU A 134 7.20 6.91 19.20
CA LEU A 134 8.15 5.88 19.62
C LEU A 134 9.48 5.91 18.86
N GLY A 135 9.67 6.82 17.91
CA GLY A 135 10.88 6.91 17.09
C GLY A 135 11.01 5.80 16.05
N GLY A 136 9.90 5.11 15.69
CA GLY A 136 9.92 3.98 14.76
C GLY A 136 10.10 4.37 13.31
N VAL A 137 9.91 5.65 12.94
CA VAL A 137 10.03 6.12 11.55
C VAL A 137 11.48 6.05 11.05
N GLU A 138 12.45 6.48 11.86
CA GLU A 138 13.87 6.50 11.47
C GLU A 138 14.43 5.12 11.10
N PRO A 139 14.27 4.06 11.93
CA PRO A 139 14.73 2.72 11.57
C PRO A 139 14.11 2.21 10.26
N LEU A 140 12.82 2.48 10.03
CA LEU A 140 12.14 2.08 8.79
C LEU A 140 12.71 2.78 7.56
N VAL A 141 12.98 4.09 7.66
CA VAL A 141 13.64 4.85 6.57
C VAL A 141 15.04 4.30 6.31
N ARG A 142 15.81 3.95 7.36
CA ARG A 142 17.14 3.31 7.21
C ARG A 142 17.05 1.96 6.50
N TYR A 143 16.06 1.11 6.83
CA TYR A 143 15.84 -0.13 6.08
C TYR A 143 15.62 0.11 4.60
N VAL A 144 14.76 1.07 4.24
CA VAL A 144 14.50 1.44 2.84
C VAL A 144 15.76 1.94 2.16
N ALA A 145 16.59 2.72 2.87
CA ALA A 145 17.77 3.38 2.31
C ALA A 145 18.96 2.43 2.12
N SER A 146 19.20 1.53 3.06
CA SER A 146 20.52 0.86 3.19
C SER A 146 20.47 -0.65 3.37
N SER A 147 19.31 -1.26 3.69
CA SER A 147 19.28 -2.71 3.85
C SER A 147 19.66 -3.44 2.54
N PRO A 148 20.59 -4.41 2.58
CA PRO A 148 20.94 -5.20 1.39
C PRO A 148 19.81 -6.14 0.95
N HIS A 149 18.82 -6.41 1.79
CA HIS A 149 17.77 -7.38 1.55
C HIS A 149 16.48 -6.73 1.03
N ALA A 150 16.11 -7.01 -0.22
CA ALA A 150 14.91 -6.46 -0.86
C ALA A 150 13.61 -6.81 -0.10
N LYS A 151 13.53 -7.99 0.54
CA LYS A 151 12.38 -8.37 1.39
C LYS A 151 12.23 -7.41 2.58
N LEU A 152 13.32 -7.06 3.27
CA LEU A 152 13.30 -6.15 4.42
C LEU A 152 12.98 -4.72 3.99
N ARG A 153 13.57 -4.25 2.86
CA ARG A 153 13.20 -2.95 2.28
C ARG A 153 11.71 -2.86 1.94
N ALA A 154 11.17 -3.94 1.37
CA ALA A 154 9.74 -4.01 1.02
C ALA A 154 8.84 -3.92 2.24
N ALA A 155 9.13 -4.71 3.29
CA ALA A 155 8.37 -4.71 4.53
C ALA A 155 8.45 -3.35 5.24
N ALA A 156 9.64 -2.76 5.36
CA ALA A 156 9.83 -1.44 5.94
C ALA A 156 9.07 -0.33 5.18
N ALA A 157 9.09 -0.38 3.83
CA ALA A 157 8.33 0.57 3.01
C ALA A 157 6.82 0.41 3.20
N GLU A 158 6.32 -0.80 3.43
CA GLU A 158 4.91 -1.05 3.71
C GLU A 158 4.49 -0.45 5.06
N VAL A 159 5.25 -0.74 6.13
CA VAL A 159 4.99 -0.16 7.45
C VAL A 159 5.05 1.36 7.39
N LEU A 160 6.08 1.92 6.76
CA LEU A 160 6.22 3.38 6.60
C LEU A 160 5.03 3.97 5.86
N GLY A 161 4.61 3.36 4.74
CA GLY A 161 3.45 3.80 3.97
C GLY A 161 2.16 3.78 4.79
N THR A 162 1.91 2.71 5.55
CA THR A 162 0.75 2.59 6.44
C THR A 162 0.77 3.64 7.55
N THR A 163 1.94 3.87 8.16
CA THR A 163 2.13 4.87 9.22
C THR A 163 1.83 6.30 8.75
N VAL A 164 2.29 6.68 7.55
CA VAL A 164 2.12 8.05 7.03
C VAL A 164 0.78 8.25 6.32
N GLN A 165 -0.03 7.21 6.16
CA GLN A 165 -1.29 7.27 5.45
C GLN A 165 -2.31 8.13 6.20
N ASN A 166 -2.66 9.29 5.62
CA ASN A 166 -3.59 10.26 6.19
C ASN A 166 -3.16 10.79 7.59
N HIS A 167 -1.86 10.78 7.89
CA HIS A 167 -1.32 11.17 9.18
C HIS A 167 -0.27 12.30 9.03
N PRO A 168 -0.66 13.59 9.08
CA PRO A 168 0.22 14.72 8.81
C PRO A 168 1.51 14.75 9.65
N ASN A 169 1.41 14.45 10.95
CA ASN A 169 2.58 14.44 11.84
C ASN A 169 3.58 13.33 11.46
N ALA A 170 3.09 12.15 11.11
CA ALA A 170 3.94 11.06 10.64
C ALA A 170 4.56 11.35 9.27
N GLN A 171 3.82 12.05 8.37
CA GLN A 171 4.38 12.53 7.09
C GLN A 171 5.53 13.51 7.32
N GLU A 172 5.36 14.48 8.22
CA GLU A 172 6.43 15.43 8.57
C GLU A 172 7.64 14.75 9.21
N ALA A 173 7.41 13.77 10.09
CA ALA A 173 8.47 12.97 10.68
C ALA A 173 9.26 12.17 9.64
N ALA A 174 8.55 11.52 8.71
CA ALA A 174 9.20 10.78 7.62
C ALA A 174 10.05 11.70 6.72
N LEU A 175 9.58 12.92 6.45
CA LEU A 175 10.36 13.93 5.74
C LEU A 175 11.56 14.38 6.56
N GLY A 176 11.41 14.56 7.87
CA GLY A 176 12.51 14.89 8.77
C GLY A 176 13.61 13.83 8.81
N CYS A 177 13.25 12.56 8.56
CA CYS A 177 14.18 11.43 8.41
C CYS A 177 14.69 11.23 6.97
N ASP A 178 14.43 12.16 6.05
CA ASP A 178 14.80 12.09 4.62
C ASP A 178 14.25 10.85 3.88
N ALA A 179 13.00 10.48 4.14
CA ALA A 179 12.36 9.31 3.52
C ALA A 179 12.15 9.43 2.01
N MET A 180 12.02 10.65 1.48
CA MET A 180 11.67 10.91 0.08
C MET A 180 12.70 10.33 -0.89
N GLY A 181 13.98 10.65 -0.70
CA GLY A 181 15.06 10.20 -1.58
C GLY A 181 15.18 8.67 -1.66
N PRO A 182 15.32 7.96 -0.54
CA PRO A 182 15.36 6.50 -0.52
C PRO A 182 14.13 5.83 -1.16
N LEU A 183 12.91 6.30 -0.86
CA LEU A 183 11.69 5.76 -1.47
C LEU A 183 11.64 5.97 -2.98
N LEU A 184 12.07 7.13 -3.48
CA LEU A 184 12.14 7.41 -4.92
C LEU A 184 13.15 6.51 -5.62
N ARG A 185 14.38 6.39 -5.09
CA ARG A 185 15.41 5.50 -5.63
C ARG A 185 14.95 4.04 -5.64
N MET A 186 14.38 3.57 -4.54
CA MET A 186 13.84 2.21 -4.45
C MET A 186 12.71 1.98 -5.47
N ALA A 187 11.80 2.93 -5.66
CA ALA A 187 10.74 2.83 -6.68
C ALA A 187 11.31 2.82 -8.10
N ALA A 188 12.34 3.62 -8.37
CA ALA A 188 13.03 3.67 -9.65
C ALA A 188 13.83 2.37 -9.94
N GLY A 189 14.14 1.58 -8.90
CA GLY A 189 15.04 0.42 -8.99
C GLY A 189 16.51 0.84 -8.93
N GLU A 190 16.80 2.01 -8.36
CA GLU A 190 18.15 2.49 -8.08
C GLU A 190 18.51 2.14 -6.65
N GLY A 191 19.67 1.56 -6.41
CA GLY A 191 20.13 1.26 -5.06
C GLY A 191 20.80 -0.12 -4.94
N THR A 192 20.90 -0.63 -3.75
CA THR A 192 21.66 -1.80 -3.29
C THR A 192 21.37 -3.16 -3.97
N ASP A 193 20.75 -3.14 -5.13
CA ASP A 193 20.34 -4.33 -5.88
C ASP A 193 21.45 -4.88 -6.81
N ALA A 194 22.68 -4.33 -6.69
CA ALA A 194 23.82 -4.99 -7.29
C ALA A 194 24.01 -6.36 -6.61
N PRO A 195 24.04 -7.46 -7.37
CA PRO A 195 24.35 -8.76 -6.78
C PRO A 195 25.69 -8.64 -6.05
N PRO A 196 25.85 -9.26 -4.87
CA PRO A 196 27.15 -9.35 -4.24
C PRO A 196 28.09 -9.96 -5.27
N THR A 197 29.21 -9.28 -5.52
CA THR A 197 30.18 -9.60 -6.58
C THR A 197 30.73 -11.02 -6.53
N ASP A 198 30.50 -11.77 -5.47
CA ASP A 198 31.02 -13.10 -5.23
C ASP A 198 29.98 -14.24 -5.40
N ALA A 199 28.71 -13.94 -5.74
CA ALA A 199 27.63 -14.94 -5.88
C ALA A 199 27.21 -15.20 -7.33
N ALA A 200 27.92 -14.68 -8.32
CA ALA A 200 27.50 -14.71 -9.73
C ALA A 200 27.72 -16.06 -10.43
N GLU A 201 28.27 -17.08 -9.77
CA GLU A 201 28.70 -18.30 -10.46
C GLU A 201 27.77 -19.51 -10.33
N SER A 202 26.64 -19.46 -9.65
CA SER A 202 25.75 -20.63 -9.53
C SER A 202 24.25 -20.35 -9.35
N SER A 203 23.72 -19.18 -9.79
CA SER A 203 22.26 -18.95 -9.72
C SER A 203 21.55 -19.71 -10.86
N THR A 204 20.48 -20.45 -10.50
CA THR A 204 19.59 -21.06 -11.49
C THR A 204 18.64 -20.01 -12.06
N ALA A 205 18.10 -20.23 -13.27
CA ALA A 205 17.11 -19.30 -13.86
C ALA A 205 15.88 -19.08 -12.97
N ASP A 206 15.51 -20.08 -12.16
CA ASP A 206 14.40 -19.98 -11.19
C ASP A 206 14.76 -19.06 -9.99
N ASP A 207 16.02 -19.08 -9.55
CA ASP A 207 16.50 -18.18 -8.49
C ASP A 207 16.50 -16.73 -8.95
N ASP A 208 16.91 -16.48 -10.18
CA ASP A 208 16.93 -15.12 -10.75
C ASP A 208 15.51 -14.59 -10.96
N ALA A 209 14.57 -15.42 -11.41
CA ALA A 209 13.16 -15.04 -11.52
C ALA A 209 12.53 -14.76 -10.15
N SER A 210 12.92 -15.47 -9.10
CA SER A 210 12.45 -15.24 -7.73
C SER A 210 13.01 -13.94 -7.16
N LYS A 211 14.30 -13.65 -7.41
CA LYS A 211 14.93 -12.37 -7.03
C LYS A 211 14.24 -11.18 -7.72
N GLU A 212 14.02 -11.28 -9.03
CA GLU A 212 13.33 -10.24 -9.82
C GLU A 212 11.93 -9.95 -9.26
N LYS A 213 11.14 -10.98 -8.97
CA LYS A 213 9.81 -10.82 -8.32
C LYS A 213 9.91 -10.09 -6.98
N THR A 214 10.91 -10.38 -6.17
CA THR A 214 11.13 -9.74 -4.88
C THR A 214 11.50 -8.27 -5.04
N LEU A 215 12.37 -7.94 -6.01
CA LEU A 215 12.74 -6.57 -6.34
C LEU A 215 11.54 -5.77 -6.82
N VAL A 216 10.75 -6.31 -7.72
CA VAL A 216 9.53 -5.64 -8.20
C VAL A 216 8.52 -5.45 -7.08
N LYS A 217 8.34 -6.44 -6.19
CA LYS A 217 7.49 -6.28 -4.99
C LYS A 217 7.97 -5.12 -4.14
N ALA A 218 9.28 -4.99 -3.92
CA ALA A 218 9.87 -3.89 -3.17
C ALA A 218 9.56 -2.52 -3.82
N ARG A 219 9.71 -2.39 -5.14
CA ARG A 219 9.36 -1.18 -5.90
C ARG A 219 7.88 -0.81 -5.77
N VAL A 220 6.97 -1.81 -5.81
CA VAL A 220 5.53 -1.59 -5.61
C VAL A 220 5.22 -1.08 -4.20
N LYS A 221 5.92 -1.58 -3.17
CA LYS A 221 5.75 -1.11 -1.78
C LYS A 221 6.32 0.30 -1.60
N ALA A 222 7.43 0.64 -2.26
CA ALA A 222 7.96 2.00 -2.29
C ALA A 222 6.96 3.00 -2.91
N LEU A 223 6.33 2.64 -4.05
CA LEU A 223 5.28 3.47 -4.65
C LEU A 223 4.05 3.63 -3.74
N PHE A 224 3.70 2.61 -2.98
CA PHE A 224 2.64 2.72 -1.98
C PHE A 224 3.02 3.75 -0.91
N ALA A 225 4.21 3.63 -0.31
CA ALA A 225 4.69 4.57 0.69
C ALA A 225 4.78 6.02 0.15
N LEU A 226 5.30 6.20 -1.07
CA LEU A 226 5.33 7.50 -1.75
C LEU A 226 3.93 8.07 -1.94
N SER A 227 2.96 7.25 -2.37
CA SER A 227 1.58 7.70 -2.55
C SER A 227 0.95 8.18 -1.25
N CYS A 228 1.23 7.49 -0.14
CA CYS A 228 0.74 7.87 1.18
C CYS A 228 1.44 9.13 1.72
N LEU A 229 2.76 9.24 1.51
CA LEU A 229 3.57 10.38 1.94
C LEU A 229 3.20 11.67 1.19
N LEU A 230 2.94 11.58 -0.12
CA LEU A 230 2.65 12.73 -0.99
C LEU A 230 1.21 13.22 -0.88
N ARG A 231 0.29 12.36 -0.44
CA ARG A 231 -1.13 12.72 -0.38
C ARG A 231 -1.41 13.71 0.73
N GLY A 232 -1.85 14.92 0.34
CA GLY A 232 -2.20 15.98 1.28
C GLY A 232 -1.01 16.67 1.96
N CYS A 233 0.24 16.29 1.65
CA CYS A 233 1.44 16.87 2.25
C CYS A 233 2.19 17.74 1.23
N VAL A 234 2.01 19.06 1.32
CA VAL A 234 2.65 20.03 0.40
C VAL A 234 4.18 19.96 0.48
N LYS A 235 4.74 19.83 1.69
CA LYS A 235 6.19 19.70 1.88
C LYS A 235 6.77 18.47 1.17
N ALA A 236 6.03 17.34 1.21
CA ALA A 236 6.42 16.13 0.50
C ALA A 236 6.37 16.31 -1.03
N GLN A 237 5.35 16.99 -1.53
CA GLN A 237 5.20 17.30 -2.95
C GLN A 237 6.32 18.20 -3.45
N GLU A 238 6.73 19.20 -2.66
CA GLU A 238 7.87 20.06 -2.96
C GLU A 238 9.19 19.27 -2.97
N ALA A 239 9.41 18.41 -1.96
CA ALA A 239 10.57 17.53 -1.90
C ALA A 239 10.63 16.56 -3.10
N PHE A 240 9.49 16.01 -3.52
CA PHE A 240 9.37 15.20 -4.72
C PHE A 240 9.79 15.94 -5.98
N GLN A 241 9.35 17.19 -6.12
CA GLN A 241 9.71 18.05 -7.26
C GLN A 241 11.21 18.38 -7.28
N LEU A 242 11.78 18.72 -6.12
CA LEU A 242 13.20 19.04 -6.00
C LEU A 242 14.10 17.82 -6.25
N GLY A 243 13.61 16.61 -5.98
CA GLY A 243 14.32 15.36 -6.20
C GLY A 243 14.08 14.72 -7.58
N ASP A 244 13.66 15.49 -8.60
CA ASP A 244 13.37 14.99 -9.95
C ASP A 244 12.40 13.80 -9.96
N GLY A 245 11.40 13.82 -9.07
CA GLY A 245 10.52 12.70 -8.81
C GLY A 245 9.82 12.12 -10.05
N PHE A 246 9.40 12.94 -11.02
CA PHE A 246 8.83 12.43 -12.27
C PHE A 246 9.84 11.69 -13.14
N ALA A 247 11.12 12.13 -13.17
CA ALA A 247 12.17 11.44 -13.90
C ALA A 247 12.47 10.07 -13.29
N LEU A 248 12.44 9.96 -11.96
CA LEU A 248 12.59 8.69 -11.23
C LEU A 248 11.35 7.79 -11.40
N LEU A 249 10.13 8.31 -11.26
CA LEU A 249 8.91 7.55 -11.50
C LEU A 249 8.82 6.97 -12.92
N LYS A 250 9.37 7.67 -13.91
CA LYS A 250 9.44 7.20 -15.30
C LYS A 250 10.16 5.84 -15.43
N GLN A 251 11.11 5.54 -14.56
CA GLN A 251 11.81 4.24 -14.56
C GLN A 251 10.86 3.08 -14.22
N CYS A 252 9.79 3.35 -13.47
CA CYS A 252 8.78 2.32 -13.18
C CYS A 252 8.03 1.87 -14.43
N LEU A 253 7.90 2.73 -15.43
CA LEU A 253 7.18 2.42 -16.68
C LEU A 253 8.00 1.55 -17.63
N ARG A 254 9.31 1.45 -17.44
CA ARG A 254 10.21 0.65 -18.28
C ARG A 254 10.20 -0.84 -17.91
N VAL A 255 9.77 -1.17 -16.70
CA VAL A 255 9.70 -2.56 -16.22
C VAL A 255 8.43 -3.20 -16.75
N ASP A 256 8.53 -4.44 -17.23
CA ASP A 256 7.37 -5.19 -17.71
C ASP A 256 6.58 -5.80 -16.54
N HIS A 257 5.93 -4.93 -15.77
CA HIS A 257 5.10 -5.32 -14.64
C HIS A 257 3.90 -4.37 -14.53
N ASN A 258 2.71 -4.87 -14.81
CA ASN A 258 1.50 -4.06 -14.95
C ASN A 258 1.13 -3.28 -13.69
N ARG A 259 1.16 -3.94 -12.52
CA ARG A 259 0.83 -3.30 -11.24
C ARG A 259 1.78 -2.16 -10.88
N LEU A 260 3.09 -2.31 -11.20
CA LEU A 260 4.08 -1.24 -10.98
C LEU A 260 3.78 -0.05 -11.88
N ARG A 261 3.55 -0.29 -13.18
CA ARG A 261 3.19 0.74 -14.18
C ARG A 261 1.92 1.49 -13.78
N THR A 262 0.85 0.76 -13.45
CA THR A 262 -0.44 1.33 -13.04
C THR A 262 -0.30 2.25 -11.83
N LYS A 263 0.39 1.80 -10.77
CA LYS A 263 0.61 2.63 -9.58
C LYS A 263 1.44 3.88 -9.87
N ALA A 264 2.49 3.76 -10.69
CA ALA A 264 3.31 4.90 -11.08
C ALA A 264 2.51 5.92 -11.93
N LEU A 265 1.68 5.46 -12.87
CA LEU A 265 0.80 6.30 -13.67
C LEU A 265 -0.24 7.04 -12.81
N HIS A 266 -0.88 6.33 -11.87
CA HIS A 266 -1.84 6.97 -10.96
C HIS A 266 -1.19 8.02 -10.06
N LEU A 267 -0.02 7.73 -9.50
CA LEU A 267 0.71 8.68 -8.67
C LEU A 267 1.12 9.92 -9.49
N ALA A 268 1.70 9.71 -10.67
CA ALA A 268 2.10 10.80 -11.55
C ALA A 268 0.90 11.66 -11.97
N ARG A 269 -0.22 11.04 -12.35
CA ARG A 269 -1.46 11.74 -12.70
C ARG A 269 -2.00 12.57 -11.53
N HIS A 270 -2.04 11.96 -10.32
CA HIS A 270 -2.47 12.66 -9.11
C HIS A 270 -1.64 13.93 -8.88
N LEU A 271 -0.32 13.82 -8.89
CA LEU A 271 0.58 14.95 -8.69
C LEU A 271 0.46 15.99 -9.80
N ALA A 272 0.47 15.58 -11.06
CA ALA A 272 0.36 16.48 -12.20
C ALA A 272 -0.95 17.31 -12.17
N THR A 273 -2.03 16.73 -11.66
CA THR A 273 -3.34 17.42 -11.61
C THR A 273 -3.51 18.34 -10.38
N LEU A 274 -2.59 18.33 -9.42
CA LEU A 274 -2.66 19.21 -8.23
C LEU A 274 -2.46 20.68 -8.59
N ASN A 275 -1.51 21.00 -9.45
CA ASN A 275 -1.25 22.34 -9.90
C ASN A 275 -0.44 22.38 -11.20
N MET A 276 -0.39 23.54 -11.84
CA MET A 276 0.30 23.72 -13.12
C MET A 276 1.80 23.47 -13.05
N LYS A 277 2.46 23.79 -11.93
CA LYS A 277 3.91 23.55 -11.75
C LYS A 277 4.25 22.06 -11.87
N TYR A 278 3.45 21.20 -11.24
CA TYR A 278 3.67 19.74 -11.32
C TYR A 278 3.25 19.18 -12.68
N MET A 279 2.20 19.74 -13.29
CA MET A 279 1.82 19.39 -14.65
C MET A 279 2.98 19.65 -15.64
N ASN A 280 3.55 20.84 -15.58
CA ASN A 280 4.67 21.23 -16.44
C ASN A 280 5.90 20.32 -16.20
N ALA A 281 6.25 20.05 -14.95
CA ALA A 281 7.35 19.14 -14.61
C ALA A 281 7.12 17.70 -15.11
N CYS A 282 5.88 17.20 -15.06
CA CYS A 282 5.52 15.90 -15.62
C CYS A 282 5.81 15.84 -17.13
N VAL A 283 5.44 16.88 -17.86
CA VAL A 283 5.69 16.97 -19.31
C VAL A 283 7.17 17.14 -19.60
N GLU A 284 7.86 18.07 -18.95
CA GLU A 284 9.29 18.37 -19.16
C GLU A 284 10.19 17.17 -18.89
N SER A 285 9.83 16.33 -17.90
CA SER A 285 10.55 15.08 -17.61
C SER A 285 10.43 14.02 -18.71
N GLY A 286 9.54 14.20 -19.69
CA GLY A 286 9.21 13.23 -20.72
C GLY A 286 8.36 12.04 -20.19
N TYR A 287 7.68 12.23 -19.05
CA TYR A 287 6.83 11.18 -18.47
C TYR A 287 5.67 10.80 -19.40
N VAL A 288 5.09 11.76 -20.11
CA VAL A 288 4.01 11.54 -21.07
C VAL A 288 4.43 10.62 -22.22
N LEU A 289 5.66 10.77 -22.72
CA LEU A 289 6.21 9.88 -23.75
C LEU A 289 6.39 8.45 -23.22
N ALA A 290 6.85 8.30 -21.99
CA ALA A 290 6.97 6.99 -21.36
C ALA A 290 5.60 6.34 -21.09
N ALA A 291 4.59 7.14 -20.71
CA ALA A 291 3.22 6.67 -20.58
C ALA A 291 2.66 6.15 -21.89
N ALA A 292 2.88 6.88 -23.00
CA ALA A 292 2.48 6.44 -24.34
C ALA A 292 3.20 5.14 -24.77
N ALA A 293 4.49 5.00 -24.46
CA ALA A 293 5.22 3.76 -24.72
C ALA A 293 4.65 2.57 -23.92
N SER A 294 4.26 2.80 -22.66
CA SER A 294 3.60 1.78 -21.84
C SER A 294 2.22 1.40 -22.38
N LEU A 295 1.48 2.37 -22.93
CA LEU A 295 0.21 2.13 -23.62
C LEU A 295 0.39 1.19 -24.81
N ALA A 296 1.37 1.46 -25.68
CA ALA A 296 1.67 0.62 -26.83
C ALA A 296 2.08 -0.82 -26.43
N GLY A 297 2.87 -0.97 -25.38
CA GLY A 297 3.32 -2.27 -24.85
C GLY A 297 2.24 -3.08 -24.14
N SER A 298 1.09 -2.46 -23.80
CA SER A 298 -0.02 -3.11 -23.08
C SER A 298 -1.19 -3.50 -23.98
N LEU A 299 -1.03 -3.41 -25.31
CA LEU A 299 -2.09 -3.78 -26.26
C LEU A 299 -2.48 -5.26 -26.09
N PRO A 300 -3.77 -5.60 -26.30
CA PRO A 300 -4.22 -6.98 -26.28
C PRO A 300 -3.41 -7.81 -27.27
N ARG A 301 -2.96 -9.00 -26.86
CA ARG A 301 -2.20 -9.92 -27.70
C ARG A 301 -3.00 -10.48 -28.86
N VAL A 302 -4.32 -10.40 -28.78
CA VAL A 302 -5.24 -10.98 -29.77
C VAL A 302 -5.56 -9.97 -30.85
N LEU A 303 -4.63 -9.74 -31.76
CA LEU A 303 -4.88 -8.90 -32.96
C LEU A 303 -5.50 -9.69 -34.15
N ASP A 304 -5.52 -11.03 -34.10
CA ASP A 304 -5.82 -11.86 -35.26
C ASP A 304 -6.98 -12.87 -35.09
N ALA A 305 -7.63 -12.92 -33.91
CA ALA A 305 -8.80 -13.79 -33.67
C ALA A 305 -9.95 -13.03 -33.01
N PRO A 306 -11.21 -13.48 -33.12
CA PRO A 306 -12.31 -12.96 -32.30
C PRO A 306 -11.95 -13.13 -30.81
N VAL A 307 -12.10 -12.06 -30.04
CA VAL A 307 -11.79 -12.08 -28.61
C VAL A 307 -12.96 -12.71 -27.87
N ASP A 308 -12.74 -13.81 -27.17
CA ASP A 308 -13.71 -14.36 -26.22
C ASP A 308 -13.49 -13.68 -24.85
N THR A 309 -14.41 -12.83 -24.42
CA THR A 309 -14.34 -12.12 -23.16
C THR A 309 -14.34 -13.03 -21.95
N ASN A 310 -14.84 -14.26 -22.08
CA ASN A 310 -14.78 -15.27 -21.03
C ASN A 310 -13.37 -15.88 -20.85
N ALA A 311 -12.45 -15.58 -21.77
CA ALA A 311 -11.07 -16.05 -21.74
C ALA A 311 -10.10 -14.98 -21.23
N PHE A 312 -10.55 -13.83 -20.71
CA PHE A 312 -9.66 -12.83 -20.12
C PHE A 312 -8.97 -13.37 -18.89
N THR A 313 -7.67 -13.26 -18.92
CA THR A 313 -6.81 -13.58 -17.76
C THR A 313 -6.70 -12.35 -16.85
N ASP A 314 -6.28 -12.57 -15.60
CA ASP A 314 -5.96 -11.47 -14.69
C ASP A 314 -4.90 -10.51 -15.29
N GLU A 315 -3.98 -11.05 -16.10
CA GLU A 315 -2.98 -10.25 -16.81
C GLU A 315 -3.60 -9.31 -17.85
N ASP A 316 -4.65 -9.72 -18.54
CA ASP A 316 -5.34 -8.87 -19.53
C ASP A 316 -6.10 -7.73 -18.83
N ILE A 317 -6.68 -8.00 -17.66
CA ILE A 317 -7.31 -6.99 -16.81
C ILE A 317 -6.26 -5.99 -16.31
N GLU A 318 -5.12 -6.45 -15.80
CA GLU A 318 -4.04 -5.56 -15.36
C GLU A 318 -3.47 -4.71 -16.51
N ARG A 319 -3.35 -5.27 -17.71
CA ARG A 319 -2.96 -4.50 -18.92
C ARG A 319 -3.99 -3.44 -19.28
N GLY A 320 -5.28 -3.74 -19.13
CA GLY A 320 -6.36 -2.76 -19.27
C GLY A 320 -6.20 -1.58 -18.31
N GLN A 321 -5.89 -1.85 -17.05
CA GLN A 321 -5.62 -0.81 -16.05
C GLN A 321 -4.43 0.09 -16.43
N VAL A 322 -3.36 -0.47 -16.99
CA VAL A 322 -2.21 0.32 -17.50
C VAL A 322 -2.65 1.25 -18.63
N ARG A 323 -3.42 0.74 -19.62
CA ARG A 323 -3.91 1.54 -20.75
C ARG A 323 -4.80 2.69 -20.28
N GLU A 324 -5.78 2.37 -19.43
CA GLU A 324 -6.69 3.37 -18.90
C GLU A 324 -5.94 4.45 -18.09
N ALA A 325 -5.03 4.07 -17.22
CA ALA A 325 -4.25 5.02 -16.43
C ALA A 325 -3.37 5.93 -17.29
N ALA A 326 -2.74 5.37 -18.34
CA ALA A 326 -1.93 6.14 -19.29
C ALA A 326 -2.79 7.10 -20.12
N LEU A 327 -3.92 6.65 -20.65
CA LEU A 327 -4.87 7.47 -21.41
C LEU A 327 -5.42 8.63 -20.56
N ARG A 328 -5.84 8.35 -19.32
CA ARG A 328 -6.33 9.38 -18.39
C ARG A 328 -5.28 10.45 -18.10
N LEU A 329 -4.02 10.04 -17.87
CA LEU A 329 -2.92 10.99 -17.70
C LEU A 329 -2.75 11.87 -18.95
N MET A 330 -2.71 11.27 -20.15
CA MET A 330 -2.52 12.02 -21.40
C MET A 330 -3.68 12.98 -21.68
N VAL A 331 -4.93 12.60 -21.39
CA VAL A 331 -6.11 13.50 -21.51
C VAL A 331 -5.97 14.69 -20.55
N ASP A 332 -5.65 14.44 -19.27
CA ASP A 332 -5.49 15.52 -18.29
C ASP A 332 -4.37 16.50 -18.71
N VAL A 333 -3.24 15.97 -19.20
CA VAL A 333 -2.14 16.82 -19.71
C VAL A 333 -2.58 17.62 -20.92
N ALA A 334 -3.19 16.97 -21.91
CA ALA A 334 -3.62 17.65 -23.15
C ALA A 334 -4.65 18.75 -22.90
N GLN A 335 -5.51 18.59 -21.88
CA GLN A 335 -6.54 19.56 -21.55
C GLN A 335 -6.06 20.72 -20.67
N LYS A 336 -5.06 20.47 -19.80
CA LYS A 336 -4.75 21.38 -18.70
C LYS A 336 -3.35 21.99 -18.76
N VAL A 337 -2.43 21.46 -19.58
CA VAL A 337 -1.06 21.98 -19.65
C VAL A 337 -1.06 23.41 -20.21
N ASP A 338 -0.21 24.24 -19.63
CA ASP A 338 0.05 25.56 -20.18
C ASP A 338 1.07 25.47 -21.33
N TYR A 339 0.54 25.44 -22.55
CA TYR A 339 1.34 25.33 -23.77
C TYR A 339 2.29 26.52 -23.99
N ALA A 340 1.98 27.68 -23.44
CA ALA A 340 2.86 28.86 -23.51
C ALA A 340 4.06 28.71 -22.56
N ALA A 341 3.83 28.17 -21.37
CA ALA A 341 4.89 27.93 -20.39
C ALA A 341 5.76 26.70 -20.75
N VAL A 342 5.16 25.68 -21.40
CA VAL A 342 5.85 24.42 -21.77
C VAL A 342 5.70 24.15 -23.27
N PRO A 343 6.47 24.81 -24.13
CA PRO A 343 6.42 24.57 -25.57
C PRO A 343 6.66 23.10 -25.96
N LYS A 344 7.51 22.39 -25.21
CA LYS A 344 7.74 20.94 -25.40
C LYS A 344 6.48 20.09 -25.22
N ALA A 345 5.45 20.59 -24.57
CA ALA A 345 4.19 19.84 -24.41
C ALA A 345 3.54 19.54 -25.77
N VAL A 346 3.58 20.50 -26.69
CA VAL A 346 3.05 20.30 -28.06
C VAL A 346 3.87 19.22 -28.77
N ASP A 347 5.20 19.30 -28.69
CA ASP A 347 6.09 18.33 -29.34
C ASP A 347 5.92 16.93 -28.77
N HIS A 348 5.79 16.82 -27.44
CA HIS A 348 5.59 15.54 -26.78
C HIS A 348 4.23 14.93 -27.13
N LEU A 349 3.14 15.69 -27.01
CA LEU A 349 1.78 15.21 -27.26
C LEU A 349 1.54 14.89 -28.76
N ARG A 350 2.14 15.66 -29.67
CA ARG A 350 2.08 15.41 -31.13
C ARG A 350 3.20 14.50 -31.64
N SER A 351 4.02 13.94 -30.75
CA SER A 351 5.08 13.03 -31.16
C SER A 351 4.52 11.78 -31.84
N ALA A 352 5.31 11.22 -32.75
CA ALA A 352 4.94 9.96 -33.40
C ALA A 352 4.71 8.81 -32.40
N VAL A 353 5.35 8.87 -31.23
CA VAL A 353 5.17 7.88 -30.16
C VAL A 353 3.77 7.98 -29.57
N VAL A 354 3.31 9.18 -29.21
CA VAL A 354 1.98 9.38 -28.61
C VAL A 354 0.88 9.11 -29.64
N VAL A 355 0.97 9.75 -30.82
CA VAL A 355 -0.03 9.58 -31.91
C VAL A 355 -0.07 8.13 -32.37
N GLY A 356 1.09 7.49 -32.52
CA GLY A 356 1.18 6.07 -32.90
C GLY A 356 0.56 5.14 -31.85
N ALA A 357 0.78 5.39 -30.56
CA ALA A 357 0.18 4.60 -29.47
C ALA A 357 -1.35 4.73 -29.44
N ILE A 358 -1.88 5.96 -29.55
CA ILE A 358 -3.32 6.22 -29.58
C ILE A 358 -3.98 5.54 -30.79
N ASN A 359 -3.38 5.67 -31.97
CA ASN A 359 -3.87 5.04 -33.18
C ASN A 359 -3.84 3.50 -33.09
N ALA A 360 -2.80 2.93 -32.49
CA ALA A 360 -2.69 1.48 -32.30
C ALA A 360 -3.79 0.96 -31.37
N VAL A 361 -4.08 1.66 -30.26
CA VAL A 361 -5.17 1.31 -29.35
C VAL A 361 -6.53 1.47 -30.04
N GLY A 362 -6.77 2.60 -30.72
CA GLY A 362 -8.01 2.81 -31.45
C GLY A 362 -8.24 1.74 -32.52
N LYS A 363 -7.20 1.36 -33.27
CA LYS A 363 -7.27 0.29 -34.28
C LYS A 363 -7.54 -1.08 -33.65
N ALA A 364 -6.98 -1.37 -32.47
CA ALA A 364 -7.27 -2.61 -31.75
C ALA A 364 -8.77 -2.69 -31.40
N TYR A 365 -9.36 -1.61 -30.89
CA TYR A 365 -10.76 -1.59 -30.50
C TYR A 365 -11.76 -1.65 -31.67
N THR A 366 -11.39 -1.25 -32.88
CA THR A 366 -12.27 -1.41 -34.05
C THR A 366 -12.59 -2.88 -34.37
N ARG A 367 -11.72 -3.80 -33.89
CA ARG A 367 -11.87 -5.25 -34.12
C ARG A 367 -12.73 -5.96 -33.08
N PHE A 368 -13.10 -5.28 -32.00
CA PHE A 368 -13.90 -5.85 -30.93
C PHE A 368 -15.38 -5.97 -31.27
N GLY A 369 -16.05 -7.00 -30.80
CA GLY A 369 -17.48 -7.18 -30.84
C GLY A 369 -18.24 -6.20 -29.93
N LEU A 370 -19.55 -6.30 -29.86
CA LEU A 370 -20.37 -5.35 -29.07
C LEU A 370 -20.15 -5.49 -27.57
N GLU A 371 -20.05 -6.74 -27.06
CA GLU A 371 -19.83 -7.00 -25.63
C GLU A 371 -18.46 -6.55 -25.16
N GLU A 372 -17.43 -6.80 -25.96
CA GLU A 372 -16.07 -6.35 -25.68
C GLU A 372 -15.95 -4.84 -25.68
N LYS A 373 -16.64 -4.16 -26.61
CA LYS A 373 -16.69 -2.69 -26.66
C LYS A 373 -17.31 -2.09 -25.40
N GLU A 374 -18.27 -2.76 -24.78
CA GLU A 374 -18.82 -2.29 -23.50
C GLU A 374 -17.79 -2.40 -22.39
N THR A 375 -17.02 -3.48 -22.32
CA THR A 375 -15.94 -3.67 -21.34
C THR A 375 -14.85 -2.59 -21.45
N TYR A 376 -14.48 -2.19 -22.67
CA TYR A 376 -13.43 -1.19 -22.94
C TYR A 376 -13.97 0.21 -23.26
N ARG A 377 -15.22 0.49 -22.95
CA ARG A 377 -15.91 1.74 -23.27
C ARG A 377 -15.16 2.99 -22.80
N ASP A 378 -14.66 2.97 -21.57
CA ASP A 378 -13.94 4.10 -20.99
C ASP A 378 -12.63 4.35 -21.72
N GLU A 379 -11.86 3.31 -22.02
CA GLU A 379 -10.61 3.42 -22.76
C GLU A 379 -10.86 3.94 -24.20
N MET A 380 -11.90 3.45 -24.88
CA MET A 380 -12.30 3.92 -26.22
C MET A 380 -12.70 5.40 -26.19
N THR A 381 -13.42 5.82 -25.16
CA THR A 381 -13.84 7.22 -24.98
C THR A 381 -12.62 8.12 -24.79
N LEU A 382 -11.65 7.72 -23.95
CA LEU A 382 -10.41 8.45 -23.73
C LEU A 382 -9.57 8.54 -25.02
N CYS A 383 -9.46 7.44 -25.78
CA CYS A 383 -8.77 7.43 -27.08
C CYS A 383 -9.41 8.40 -28.08
N ALA A 384 -10.75 8.40 -28.18
CA ALA A 384 -11.46 9.29 -29.07
C ALA A 384 -11.30 10.76 -28.68
N GLN A 385 -11.29 11.07 -27.39
CA GLN A 385 -11.00 12.40 -26.86
C GLN A 385 -9.61 12.88 -27.27
N LEU A 386 -8.58 12.05 -27.07
CA LEU A 386 -7.21 12.37 -27.45
C LEU A 386 -7.05 12.54 -28.96
N ALA A 387 -7.62 11.65 -29.79
CA ALA A 387 -7.56 11.75 -31.24
C ALA A 387 -8.14 13.08 -31.71
N LYS A 388 -9.31 13.49 -31.20
CA LYS A 388 -9.95 14.76 -31.53
C LYS A 388 -9.14 16.00 -31.14
N MET A 389 -8.29 15.89 -30.09
CA MET A 389 -7.44 17.02 -29.62
C MET A 389 -6.19 17.18 -30.50
N PHE A 390 -5.82 16.16 -31.27
CA PHE A 390 -4.63 16.18 -32.14
C PHE A 390 -4.95 16.34 -33.63
N GLU A 391 -6.24 16.29 -34.02
CA GLU A 391 -6.70 16.73 -35.30
C GLU A 391 -6.62 18.26 -35.44
#